data_015ee38d91ed9a42cd3d4af75b095271
#
_entry.id   015ee38d91ed9a42cd3d4af75b095271
#
_cell.length_a   1.000
_cell.length_b   1.000
_cell.length_c   1.000
_cell.angle_alpha   90.00
_cell.angle_beta   90.00
_cell.angle_gamma   90.00
#
_symmetry.space_group_name_H-M   'P 1'
#
loop_
_entity.id
_entity.type
_entity.pdbx_description
1 polymer ?
#
loop_
_entity_poly.entity_id
_entity_poly.type
_entity_poly.pdbx_seq_one_letter_code
_entity_poly.pdbx_strand_id
1 'polypeptide(L)'
;MLMVISPAKTLDYETPPATQRFTQPQYLDHSQELILQLRELAPAQISELMHVSDKIGGLNAARFGSWTPAFTPKNAKQALLAFKGDVYTGLNAQTFSEADFDYAQQHLRMLSGLYGLLRPLDLMQPYRLEMGTKLANARGKDLYAFWGTRISEWLNEALADQGDDVLLNLASNEYFSAVKRNALNARIINTEFKDLKNGQYKIISFYAKKARGMMSRFVIEERINDPQALKQFDVQGYRYSVEQSKPDNLVFLRDHAPE
;
A
#
# COMPACT_ATOMS: atom_id res chain seq x y z
N MET A 1 -11.67 8.64 -8.82
CA MET A 1 -10.24 8.22 -8.94
C MET A 1 -9.91 7.26 -7.82
N LEU A 2 -9.29 6.12 -8.14
CA LEU A 2 -8.81 5.12 -7.17
C LEU A 2 -7.31 5.30 -6.93
N MET A 3 -6.86 5.22 -5.68
CA MET A 3 -5.44 5.28 -5.30
C MET A 3 -4.91 3.92 -4.91
N VAL A 4 -3.64 3.63 -5.20
CA VAL A 4 -2.91 2.48 -4.65
C VAL A 4 -1.65 2.92 -3.93
N ILE A 5 -1.40 2.37 -2.74
CA ILE A 5 -0.20 2.59 -1.94
C ILE A 5 0.49 1.27 -1.59
N SER A 6 1.77 1.34 -1.22
CA SER A 6 2.51 0.20 -0.68
C SER A 6 2.17 -0.03 0.80
N PRO A 7 2.30 -1.26 1.31
CA PRO A 7 2.23 -1.55 2.73
C PRO A 7 3.48 -1.05 3.44
N ALA A 8 3.59 -1.32 4.73
CA ALA A 8 4.81 -1.10 5.52
C ALA A 8 5.34 -2.42 6.11
N LYS A 9 6.65 -2.45 6.36
CA LYS A 9 7.32 -3.60 7.01
C LYS A 9 7.05 -3.64 8.51
N THR A 10 6.85 -2.47 9.11
CA THR A 10 6.52 -2.30 10.53
C THR A 10 5.00 -2.20 10.68
N LEU A 11 4.51 -2.76 11.77
CA LEU A 11 3.09 -2.80 12.09
C LEU A 11 2.86 -2.23 13.49
N ASP A 12 1.70 -1.65 13.72
CA ASP A 12 1.24 -1.10 14.99
C ASP A 12 -0.07 -1.76 15.40
N TYR A 13 0.03 -2.69 16.35
CA TYR A 13 -1.10 -3.37 16.99
C TYR A 13 -1.33 -2.89 18.43
N GLU A 14 -0.51 -1.96 18.93
CA GLU A 14 -0.56 -1.44 20.30
C GLU A 14 -1.44 -0.19 20.40
N THR A 15 -1.29 0.75 19.47
CA THR A 15 -2.09 1.98 19.46
C THR A 15 -3.56 1.64 19.18
N PRO A 16 -4.52 2.09 20.00
CA PRO A 16 -5.94 1.89 19.73
C PRO A 16 -6.33 2.47 18.35
N PRO A 17 -7.24 1.80 17.61
CA PRO A 17 -7.67 2.33 16.31
C PRO A 17 -8.51 3.59 16.49
N ALA A 18 -8.36 4.56 15.56
CA ALA A 18 -9.10 5.81 15.57
C ALA A 18 -10.60 5.62 15.24
N THR A 19 -10.99 4.48 14.69
CA THR A 19 -12.40 4.10 14.45
C THR A 19 -12.64 2.66 14.88
N GLN A 20 -13.86 2.37 15.35
CA GLN A 20 -14.28 1.01 15.67
C GLN A 20 -14.88 0.27 14.45
N ARG A 21 -15.07 0.96 13.34
CA ARG A 21 -15.58 0.37 12.10
C ARG A 21 -14.52 -0.51 11.45
N PHE A 22 -14.95 -1.61 10.89
CA PHE A 22 -14.07 -2.51 10.14
C PHE A 22 -14.84 -3.26 9.06
N THR A 23 -14.09 -3.79 8.11
CA THR A 23 -14.57 -4.72 7.08
C THR A 23 -13.70 -5.97 7.06
N GLN A 24 -14.20 -7.02 6.40
CA GLN A 24 -13.42 -8.26 6.20
C GLN A 24 -12.66 -8.17 4.87
N PRO A 25 -11.41 -8.63 4.80
CA PRO A 25 -10.70 -8.75 3.53
C PRO A 25 -11.45 -9.68 2.57
N GLN A 26 -11.43 -9.32 1.28
CA GLN A 26 -12.25 -10.02 0.28
C GLN A 26 -11.59 -11.32 -0.23
N TYR A 27 -10.25 -11.43 -0.16
CA TYR A 27 -9.50 -12.45 -0.90
C TYR A 27 -8.71 -13.39 0.02
N LEU A 28 -9.29 -13.73 1.18
CA LEU A 28 -8.63 -14.53 2.22
C LEU A 28 -8.30 -15.97 1.78
N ASP A 29 -9.02 -16.53 0.82
CA ASP A 29 -8.74 -17.87 0.29
C ASP A 29 -7.33 -17.93 -0.32
N HIS A 30 -6.95 -16.91 -1.07
CA HIS A 30 -5.59 -16.80 -1.61
C HIS A 30 -4.54 -16.57 -0.53
N SER A 31 -4.87 -15.76 0.49
CA SER A 31 -3.99 -15.57 1.65
C SER A 31 -3.77 -16.88 2.39
N GLN A 32 -4.81 -17.68 2.55
CA GLN A 32 -4.74 -18.99 3.20
C GLN A 32 -3.85 -19.97 2.42
N GLU A 33 -3.88 -19.97 1.08
CA GLU A 33 -2.96 -20.78 0.27
C GLU A 33 -1.50 -20.45 0.59
N LEU A 34 -1.15 -19.15 0.66
CA LEU A 34 0.20 -18.72 1.00
C LEU A 34 0.57 -19.05 2.45
N ILE A 35 -0.36 -18.88 3.39
CA ILE A 35 -0.16 -19.20 4.81
C ILE A 35 0.10 -20.70 5.00
N LEU A 36 -0.65 -21.58 4.34
CA LEU A 36 -0.43 -23.02 4.42
C LEU A 36 0.99 -23.38 3.99
N GLN A 37 1.48 -22.79 2.91
CA GLN A 37 2.84 -23.01 2.44
C GLN A 37 3.90 -22.42 3.39
N LEU A 38 3.68 -21.20 3.91
CA LEU A 38 4.63 -20.52 4.81
C LEU A 38 4.74 -21.23 6.17
N ARG A 39 3.72 -21.95 6.61
CA ARG A 39 3.71 -22.75 7.85
C ARG A 39 4.64 -23.95 7.79
N GLU A 40 4.87 -24.49 6.61
CA GLU A 40 5.77 -25.64 6.41
C GLU A 40 7.25 -25.23 6.54
N LEU A 41 7.55 -23.94 6.53
CA LEU A 41 8.92 -23.43 6.59
C LEU A 41 9.38 -23.27 8.05
N ALA A 42 10.56 -23.82 8.34
CA ALA A 42 11.23 -23.55 9.62
C ALA A 42 11.62 -22.05 9.73
N PRO A 43 11.75 -21.48 10.97
CA PRO A 43 12.10 -20.09 11.16
C PRO A 43 13.36 -19.63 10.40
N ALA A 44 14.39 -20.48 10.31
CA ALA A 44 15.62 -20.20 9.55
C ALA A 44 15.35 -20.09 8.04
N GLN A 45 14.48 -20.93 7.50
CA GLN A 45 14.07 -20.87 6.09
C GLN A 45 13.27 -19.60 5.77
N ILE A 46 12.45 -19.12 6.72
CA ILE A 46 11.74 -17.84 6.61
C ILE A 46 12.73 -16.67 6.65
N SER A 47 13.76 -16.74 7.51
CA SER A 47 14.85 -15.74 7.55
C SER A 47 15.56 -15.63 6.20
N GLU A 48 15.92 -16.78 5.62
CA GLU A 48 16.58 -16.86 4.32
C GLU A 48 15.65 -16.35 3.18
N LEU A 49 14.42 -16.83 3.13
CA LEU A 49 13.43 -16.45 2.10
C LEU A 49 13.19 -14.94 2.04
N MET A 50 13.07 -14.31 3.21
CA MET A 50 12.75 -12.89 3.31
C MET A 50 13.99 -11.99 3.48
N HIS A 51 15.19 -12.56 3.53
CA HIS A 51 16.46 -11.85 3.80
C HIS A 51 16.41 -10.99 5.05
N VAL A 52 15.98 -11.60 6.17
CA VAL A 52 15.82 -10.93 7.47
C VAL A 52 16.63 -11.65 8.56
N SER A 53 16.80 -10.99 9.71
CA SER A 53 17.41 -11.61 10.87
C SER A 53 16.58 -12.76 11.42
N ASP A 54 17.24 -13.70 12.14
CA ASP A 54 16.57 -14.85 12.76
C ASP A 54 15.46 -14.44 13.73
N LYS A 55 15.63 -13.31 14.44
CA LYS A 55 14.60 -12.73 15.29
C LYS A 55 13.33 -12.39 14.48
N ILE A 56 13.49 -11.80 13.31
CA ILE A 56 12.35 -11.43 12.43
C ILE A 56 11.77 -12.68 11.77
N GLY A 57 12.60 -13.63 11.36
CA GLY A 57 12.17 -14.92 10.82
C GLY A 57 11.33 -15.71 11.82
N GLY A 58 11.81 -15.85 13.06
CA GLY A 58 11.08 -16.51 14.15
C GLY A 58 9.76 -15.83 14.50
N LEU A 59 9.74 -14.48 14.55
CA LEU A 59 8.51 -13.72 14.75
C LEU A 59 7.47 -14.00 13.65
N ASN A 60 7.90 -14.08 12.39
CA ASN A 60 6.96 -14.32 11.28
C ASN A 60 6.54 -15.78 11.18
N ALA A 61 7.40 -16.73 11.54
CA ALA A 61 6.98 -18.13 11.71
C ALA A 61 5.83 -18.25 12.72
N ALA A 62 5.95 -17.58 13.88
CA ALA A 62 4.88 -17.55 14.89
C ALA A 62 3.61 -16.89 14.36
N ARG A 63 3.72 -15.77 13.62
CA ARG A 63 2.58 -15.07 12.99
C ARG A 63 1.87 -15.97 11.98
N PHE A 64 2.60 -16.64 11.10
CA PHE A 64 2.01 -17.58 10.12
C PHE A 64 1.37 -18.77 10.83
N GLY A 65 1.99 -19.29 11.88
CA GLY A 65 1.44 -20.36 12.72
C GLY A 65 0.10 -20.00 13.37
N SER A 66 -0.02 -18.78 13.89
CA SER A 66 -1.21 -18.30 14.58
C SER A 66 -2.30 -17.72 13.66
N TRP A 67 -2.01 -17.48 12.39
CA TRP A 67 -2.96 -16.90 11.44
C TRP A 67 -4.19 -17.80 11.28
N THR A 68 -5.38 -17.21 11.22
CA THR A 68 -6.66 -17.91 11.02
C THR A 68 -7.56 -17.08 10.10
N PRO A 69 -8.42 -17.69 9.27
CA PRO A 69 -9.34 -16.95 8.42
C PRO A 69 -10.47 -16.22 9.19
N ALA A 70 -10.63 -16.51 10.47
CA ALA A 70 -11.61 -15.86 11.33
C ALA A 70 -11.04 -14.54 11.90
N PHE A 71 -11.24 -13.43 11.18
CA PHE A 71 -10.74 -12.12 11.59
C PHE A 71 -11.74 -11.40 12.48
N THR A 72 -11.26 -10.93 13.63
CA THR A 72 -11.99 -10.13 14.60
C THR A 72 -11.11 -9.02 15.14
N PRO A 73 -11.66 -7.95 15.73
CA PRO A 73 -10.85 -6.91 16.39
C PRO A 73 -9.95 -7.41 17.53
N LYS A 74 -10.13 -8.65 17.99
CA LYS A 74 -9.27 -9.29 19.01
C LYS A 74 -7.96 -9.82 18.44
N ASN A 75 -7.93 -10.23 17.18
CA ASN A 75 -6.75 -10.84 16.53
C ASN A 75 -6.27 -10.08 15.29
N ALA A 76 -6.96 -9.00 14.91
CA ALA A 76 -6.68 -8.22 13.71
C ALA A 76 -6.99 -6.74 13.94
N LYS A 77 -6.42 -5.88 13.09
CA LYS A 77 -6.63 -4.42 13.11
C LYS A 77 -6.87 -3.92 11.69
N GLN A 78 -7.60 -2.81 11.54
CA GLN A 78 -7.82 -2.17 10.25
C GLN A 78 -6.47 -1.91 9.55
N ALA A 79 -6.33 -2.32 8.30
CA ALA A 79 -5.07 -2.29 7.57
C ALA A 79 -4.45 -0.89 7.52
N LEU A 80 -5.26 0.15 7.29
CA LEU A 80 -4.80 1.54 7.25
C LEU A 80 -4.20 2.01 8.59
N LEU A 81 -4.67 1.47 9.71
CA LEU A 81 -4.24 1.81 11.07
C LEU A 81 -3.19 0.81 11.63
N ALA A 82 -3.04 -0.34 10.98
CA ALA A 82 -2.07 -1.36 11.38
C ALA A 82 -0.69 -1.15 10.73
N PHE A 83 -0.62 -0.68 9.49
CA PHE A 83 0.65 -0.38 8.86
C PHE A 83 1.32 0.87 9.46
N LYS A 84 2.63 0.79 9.70
CA LYS A 84 3.45 1.86 10.29
C LYS A 84 4.73 2.05 9.49
N GLY A 85 4.96 3.26 9.01
CA GLY A 85 6.13 3.63 8.20
C GLY A 85 5.92 4.96 7.49
N ASP A 86 6.89 5.39 6.69
CA ASP A 86 6.92 6.76 6.14
C ASP A 86 5.65 7.14 5.35
N VAL A 87 5.09 6.22 4.55
CA VAL A 87 3.82 6.44 3.84
C VAL A 87 2.69 6.71 4.84
N TYR A 88 2.57 5.88 5.86
CA TYR A 88 1.51 5.96 6.87
C TYR A 88 1.71 7.13 7.83
N THR A 89 2.95 7.54 8.07
CA THR A 89 3.27 8.79 8.78
C THR A 89 2.80 10.01 7.98
N GLY A 90 3.03 10.02 6.66
CA GLY A 90 2.55 11.08 5.78
C GLY A 90 1.02 11.12 5.66
N LEU A 91 0.38 9.96 5.64
CA LEU A 91 -1.07 9.83 5.56
C LEU A 91 -1.75 10.17 6.90
N ASN A 92 -1.18 9.76 8.03
CA ASN A 92 -1.62 10.07 9.40
C ASN A 92 -3.11 9.78 9.65
N ALA A 93 -3.56 8.58 9.29
CA ALA A 93 -4.96 8.17 9.36
C ALA A 93 -5.56 8.16 10.80
N GLN A 94 -4.73 8.21 11.84
CA GLN A 94 -5.18 8.33 13.22
C GLN A 94 -5.95 9.64 13.50
N THR A 95 -5.80 10.64 12.64
CA THR A 95 -6.49 11.95 12.76
C THR A 95 -7.67 12.09 11.79
N PHE A 96 -8.03 11.05 11.06
CA PHE A 96 -9.15 11.07 10.12
C PHE A 96 -10.49 11.14 10.84
N SER A 97 -11.41 11.92 10.27
CA SER A 97 -12.82 11.86 10.60
C SER A 97 -13.47 10.57 10.04
N GLU A 98 -14.66 10.24 10.53
CA GLU A 98 -15.42 9.12 9.97
C GLU A 98 -15.73 9.30 8.47
N ALA A 99 -15.97 10.56 8.04
CA ALA A 99 -16.14 10.88 6.61
C ALA A 99 -14.87 10.66 5.77
N ASP A 100 -13.69 10.87 6.36
CA ASP A 100 -12.42 10.58 5.70
C ASP A 100 -12.20 9.07 5.57
N PHE A 101 -12.56 8.30 6.59
CA PHE A 101 -12.56 6.84 6.51
C PHE A 101 -13.54 6.32 5.45
N ASP A 102 -14.72 6.92 5.30
CA ASP A 102 -15.67 6.54 4.26
C ASP A 102 -15.10 6.78 2.86
N TYR A 103 -14.53 7.96 2.63
CA TYR A 103 -13.91 8.27 1.36
C TYR A 103 -12.69 7.38 1.10
N ALA A 104 -11.82 7.21 2.08
CA ALA A 104 -10.66 6.34 1.96
C ALA A 104 -11.07 4.89 1.62
N GLN A 105 -12.09 4.35 2.28
CA GLN A 105 -12.59 2.99 2.05
C GLN A 105 -13.02 2.76 0.60
N GLN A 106 -13.57 3.77 -0.03
CA GLN A 106 -13.96 3.72 -1.44
C GLN A 106 -12.77 3.93 -2.37
N HIS A 107 -11.91 4.91 -2.10
CA HIS A 107 -10.93 5.47 -3.04
C HIS A 107 -9.48 5.04 -2.80
N LEU A 108 -9.16 4.25 -1.78
CA LEU A 108 -7.80 3.81 -1.46
C LEU A 108 -7.71 2.29 -1.41
N ARG A 109 -6.63 1.74 -1.96
CA ARG A 109 -6.26 0.33 -1.83
C ARG A 109 -4.80 0.21 -1.40
N MET A 110 -4.51 -0.76 -0.56
CA MET A 110 -3.15 -1.10 -0.14
C MET A 110 -2.75 -2.43 -0.79
N LEU A 111 -1.67 -2.40 -1.55
CA LEU A 111 -1.08 -3.60 -2.13
C LEU A 111 -0.41 -4.43 -1.02
N SER A 112 -0.48 -5.75 -1.09
CA SER A 112 0.05 -6.63 -0.06
C SER A 112 0.58 -7.94 -0.65
N GLY A 113 1.76 -8.37 -0.19
CA GLY A 113 2.32 -9.66 -0.60
C GLY A 113 1.47 -10.84 -0.13
N LEU A 114 0.86 -10.75 1.07
CA LEU A 114 0.03 -11.81 1.64
C LEU A 114 -1.45 -11.69 1.25
N TYR A 115 -2.00 -10.49 1.28
CA TYR A 115 -3.45 -10.26 1.08
C TYR A 115 -3.80 -9.79 -0.33
N GLY A 116 -2.81 -9.57 -1.21
CA GLY A 116 -2.98 -9.04 -2.56
C GLY A 116 -3.44 -7.60 -2.56
N LEU A 117 -4.70 -7.35 -2.24
CA LEU A 117 -5.32 -6.03 -2.19
C LEU A 117 -6.17 -5.88 -0.92
N LEU A 118 -5.94 -4.81 -0.16
CA LEU A 118 -6.69 -4.47 1.05
C LEU A 118 -7.38 -3.12 0.90
N ARG A 119 -8.58 -3.01 1.47
CA ARG A 119 -9.25 -1.73 1.70
C ARG A 119 -8.81 -1.15 3.05
N PRO A 120 -8.92 0.16 3.28
CA PRO A 120 -8.53 0.82 4.53
C PRO A 120 -9.02 0.18 5.82
N LEU A 121 -10.29 -0.18 5.86
CA LEU A 121 -10.94 -0.74 7.05
C LEU A 121 -10.92 -2.27 7.11
N ASP A 122 -10.33 -2.95 6.13
CA ASP A 122 -10.17 -4.41 6.18
C ASP A 122 -9.32 -4.82 7.37
N LEU A 123 -9.83 -5.74 8.17
CA LEU A 123 -9.08 -6.33 9.26
C LEU A 123 -7.88 -7.11 8.70
N MET A 124 -6.73 -6.95 9.32
CA MET A 124 -5.49 -7.58 8.91
C MET A 124 -4.81 -8.17 10.13
N GLN A 125 -4.45 -9.46 10.10
CA GLN A 125 -3.56 -10.06 11.09
C GLN A 125 -2.10 -9.71 10.78
N PRO A 126 -1.21 -9.64 11.80
CA PRO A 126 0.16 -9.22 11.61
C PRO A 126 0.94 -10.22 10.76
N TYR A 127 1.68 -9.72 9.78
CA TYR A 127 2.54 -10.48 8.89
C TYR A 127 3.70 -9.64 8.38
N ARG A 128 4.67 -10.30 7.79
CA ARG A 128 5.64 -9.69 6.88
C ARG A 128 5.85 -10.64 5.71
N LEU A 129 5.48 -10.20 4.54
CA LEU A 129 5.73 -10.89 3.27
C LEU A 129 5.76 -9.80 2.18
N GLU A 130 6.96 -9.46 1.69
CA GLU A 130 7.15 -8.42 0.69
C GLU A 130 6.76 -8.96 -0.70
N MET A 131 6.24 -8.12 -1.59
CA MET A 131 5.76 -8.54 -2.91
C MET A 131 6.88 -9.12 -3.78
N GLY A 132 8.11 -8.64 -3.60
CA GLY A 132 9.29 -9.13 -4.31
C GLY A 132 9.84 -10.47 -3.78
N THR A 133 9.23 -11.07 -2.76
CA THR A 133 9.68 -12.35 -2.18
C THR A 133 9.57 -13.49 -3.19
N LYS A 134 10.66 -14.24 -3.34
CA LYS A 134 10.78 -15.38 -4.27
C LYS A 134 10.21 -16.67 -3.65
N LEU A 135 8.96 -16.60 -3.20
CA LEU A 135 8.24 -17.78 -2.71
C LEU A 135 7.73 -18.57 -3.90
N ALA A 136 8.42 -19.64 -4.26
CA ALA A 136 7.94 -20.58 -5.27
C ALA A 136 6.65 -21.25 -4.77
N ASN A 137 5.64 -21.33 -5.63
CA ASN A 137 4.30 -21.77 -5.27
C ASN A 137 3.64 -22.52 -6.44
N ALA A 138 2.44 -23.04 -6.25
CA ALA A 138 1.74 -23.80 -7.29
C ALA A 138 1.45 -23.00 -8.57
N ARG A 139 1.49 -21.66 -8.51
CA ARG A 139 1.20 -20.76 -9.65
C ARG A 139 2.46 -20.19 -10.30
N GLY A 140 3.67 -20.43 -9.73
CA GLY A 140 4.94 -20.02 -10.30
C GLY A 140 6.05 -19.76 -9.27
N LYS A 141 7.08 -19.04 -9.73
CA LYS A 141 8.35 -18.91 -9.01
C LYS A 141 8.38 -17.88 -7.89
N ASP A 142 7.38 -17.00 -7.81
CA ASP A 142 7.35 -15.85 -6.89
C ASP A 142 5.92 -15.35 -6.64
N LEU A 143 5.77 -14.32 -5.83
CA LEU A 143 4.46 -13.74 -5.53
C LEU A 143 3.85 -12.99 -6.73
N TYR A 144 4.65 -12.46 -7.65
CA TYR A 144 4.11 -11.86 -8.87
C TYR A 144 3.41 -12.90 -9.75
N ALA A 145 3.97 -14.10 -9.84
CA ALA A 145 3.34 -15.23 -10.52
C ALA A 145 2.10 -15.74 -9.75
N PHE A 146 2.17 -15.76 -8.41
CA PHE A 146 1.05 -16.14 -7.56
C PHE A 146 -0.17 -15.26 -7.78
N TRP A 147 0.01 -13.94 -7.72
CA TRP A 147 -1.08 -13.00 -7.91
C TRP A 147 -1.52 -12.87 -9.37
N GLY A 148 -0.61 -13.05 -10.35
CA GLY A 148 -0.93 -13.02 -11.78
C GLY A 148 -1.66 -11.72 -12.17
N THR A 149 -2.85 -11.84 -12.75
CA THR A 149 -3.73 -10.72 -13.15
C THR A 149 -4.73 -10.30 -12.08
N ARG A 150 -4.91 -11.09 -11.04
CA ARG A 150 -5.98 -10.93 -10.03
C ARG A 150 -6.04 -9.54 -9.42
N ILE A 151 -4.88 -8.99 -9.02
CA ILE A 151 -4.84 -7.63 -8.43
C ILE A 151 -5.38 -6.60 -9.42
N SER A 152 -5.07 -6.73 -10.72
CA SER A 152 -5.59 -5.82 -11.75
C SER A 152 -7.09 -5.99 -11.96
N GLU A 153 -7.57 -7.23 -11.94
CA GLU A 153 -9.00 -7.56 -12.06
C GLU A 153 -9.78 -6.95 -10.89
N TRP A 154 -9.29 -7.10 -9.65
CA TRP A 154 -9.92 -6.50 -8.47
C TRP A 154 -9.86 -4.96 -8.44
N LEU A 155 -8.81 -4.38 -9.03
CA LEU A 155 -8.76 -2.92 -9.22
C LEU A 155 -9.77 -2.46 -10.26
N ASN A 156 -10.01 -3.25 -11.32
CA ASN A 156 -11.07 -2.95 -12.31
C ASN A 156 -12.46 -3.00 -11.67
N GLU A 157 -12.73 -4.00 -10.82
CA GLU A 157 -13.99 -4.09 -10.06
C GLU A 157 -14.18 -2.83 -9.19
N ALA A 158 -13.15 -2.45 -8.42
CA ALA A 158 -13.20 -1.27 -7.55
C ALA A 158 -13.37 0.05 -8.33
N LEU A 159 -12.80 0.17 -9.52
CA LEU A 159 -12.98 1.32 -10.41
C LEU A 159 -14.40 1.35 -11.01
N ALA A 160 -14.91 0.19 -11.44
CA ALA A 160 -16.27 0.07 -11.97
C ALA A 160 -17.33 0.44 -10.91
N ASP A 161 -17.13 0.01 -9.65
CA ASP A 161 -18.02 0.36 -8.52
C ASP A 161 -18.08 1.88 -8.25
N GLN A 162 -17.00 2.60 -8.58
CA GLN A 162 -16.92 4.07 -8.47
C GLN A 162 -17.43 4.79 -9.73
N GLY A 163 -17.61 4.09 -10.85
CA GLY A 163 -17.87 4.69 -12.15
C GLY A 163 -16.70 5.53 -12.67
N ASP A 164 -15.45 5.12 -12.37
CA ASP A 164 -14.21 5.85 -12.70
C ASP A 164 -13.24 4.94 -13.47
N ASP A 165 -12.32 5.52 -14.22
CA ASP A 165 -11.31 4.82 -15.01
C ASP A 165 -9.87 5.30 -14.72
N VAL A 166 -9.66 6.06 -13.63
CA VAL A 166 -8.35 6.60 -13.25
C VAL A 166 -7.78 5.93 -12.01
N LEU A 167 -6.57 5.36 -12.16
CA LEU A 167 -5.78 4.80 -11.08
C LEU A 167 -4.58 5.71 -10.76
N LEU A 168 -4.56 6.31 -9.58
CA LEU A 168 -3.41 7.08 -9.06
C LEU A 168 -2.42 6.12 -8.38
N ASN A 169 -1.24 5.97 -8.97
CA ASN A 169 -0.18 5.15 -8.45
C ASN A 169 0.70 5.93 -7.46
N LEU A 170 0.54 5.63 -6.18
CA LEU A 170 1.37 6.10 -5.07
C LEU A 170 2.17 4.94 -4.44
N ALA A 171 2.17 3.76 -5.06
CA ALA A 171 2.95 2.61 -4.63
C ALA A 171 4.39 2.67 -5.15
N SER A 172 5.27 1.88 -4.53
CA SER A 172 6.61 1.66 -5.04
C SER A 172 6.59 0.76 -6.29
N ASN A 173 7.66 0.82 -7.09
CA ASN A 173 7.79 -0.05 -8.26
C ASN A 173 7.68 -1.53 -7.91
N GLU A 174 8.24 -1.96 -6.78
CA GLU A 174 8.13 -3.34 -6.29
C GLU A 174 6.65 -3.77 -6.19
N TYR A 175 5.83 -2.99 -5.48
CA TYR A 175 4.43 -3.34 -5.28
C TYR A 175 3.58 -3.11 -6.53
N PHE A 176 3.80 -2.03 -7.25
CA PHE A 176 3.05 -1.73 -8.47
C PHE A 176 3.34 -2.72 -9.61
N SER A 177 4.47 -3.41 -9.61
CA SER A 177 4.78 -4.48 -10.58
C SER A 177 3.84 -5.70 -10.48
N ALA A 178 3.10 -5.83 -9.36
CA ALA A 178 2.03 -6.82 -9.22
C ALA A 178 0.76 -6.43 -9.97
N VAL A 179 0.59 -5.16 -10.33
CA VAL A 179 -0.51 -4.67 -11.17
C VAL A 179 -0.13 -4.89 -12.64
N LYS A 180 -0.83 -5.80 -13.30
CA LYS A 180 -0.59 -6.13 -14.71
C LYS A 180 -1.33 -5.14 -15.61
N ARG A 181 -0.57 -4.26 -16.27
CA ARG A 181 -1.13 -3.19 -17.12
C ARG A 181 -2.00 -3.70 -18.25
N ASN A 182 -1.68 -4.86 -18.81
CA ASN A 182 -2.46 -5.48 -19.89
C ASN A 182 -3.80 -6.09 -19.44
N ALA A 183 -4.01 -6.20 -18.13
CA ALA A 183 -5.26 -6.65 -17.50
C ALA A 183 -5.99 -5.52 -16.76
N LEU A 184 -5.44 -4.31 -16.76
CA LEU A 184 -6.02 -3.14 -16.08
C LEU A 184 -6.74 -2.24 -17.11
N ASN A 185 -8.01 -1.96 -16.85
CA ASN A 185 -8.87 -1.09 -17.68
C ASN A 185 -8.90 0.34 -17.10
N ALA A 186 -7.72 0.94 -16.90
CA ALA A 186 -7.64 2.27 -16.30
C ALA A 186 -6.48 3.08 -16.88
N ARG A 187 -6.67 4.39 -16.92
CA ARG A 187 -5.60 5.36 -17.08
C ARG A 187 -4.78 5.44 -15.80
N ILE A 188 -3.48 5.20 -15.88
CA ILE A 188 -2.57 5.22 -14.74
C ILE A 188 -1.90 6.59 -14.64
N ILE A 189 -2.12 7.28 -13.53
CA ILE A 189 -1.39 8.50 -13.18
C ILE A 189 -0.29 8.13 -12.20
N ASN A 190 0.97 8.39 -12.55
CA ASN A 190 2.12 8.20 -11.66
C ASN A 190 2.53 9.52 -11.03
N THR A 191 3.15 9.45 -9.86
CA THR A 191 3.72 10.60 -9.16
C THR A 191 5.18 10.40 -8.81
N GLU A 192 5.97 11.44 -8.95
CA GLU A 192 7.34 11.50 -8.47
C GLU A 192 7.52 12.69 -7.52
N PHE A 193 8.16 12.45 -6.39
CA PHE A 193 8.49 13.48 -5.41
C PHE A 193 10.01 13.59 -5.32
N LYS A 194 10.54 14.77 -5.64
CA LYS A 194 11.98 15.04 -5.69
C LYS A 194 12.34 16.19 -4.76
N ASP A 195 13.42 16.00 -4.04
CA ASP A 195 13.99 16.99 -3.12
C ASP A 195 15.29 17.54 -3.70
N LEU A 196 15.53 18.83 -3.49
CA LEU A 196 16.78 19.48 -3.89
C LEU A 196 17.92 19.00 -2.98
N LYS A 197 18.92 18.37 -3.58
CA LYS A 197 20.13 17.91 -2.90
C LYS A 197 21.35 18.18 -3.75
N ASN A 198 22.30 18.95 -3.23
CA ASN A 198 23.53 19.31 -3.95
C ASN A 198 23.25 19.92 -5.33
N GLY A 199 22.29 20.87 -5.41
CA GLY A 199 21.93 21.59 -6.64
C GLY A 199 21.11 20.76 -7.66
N GLN A 200 20.67 19.56 -7.31
CA GLN A 200 19.88 18.70 -8.21
C GLN A 200 18.65 18.13 -7.51
N TYR A 201 17.51 18.08 -8.21
CA TYR A 201 16.32 17.40 -7.72
C TYR A 201 16.44 15.89 -7.88
N LYS A 202 16.38 15.18 -6.77
CA LYS A 202 16.52 13.71 -6.69
C LYS A 202 15.42 13.10 -5.83
N ILE A 203 15.04 11.88 -6.16
CA ILE A 203 14.15 11.08 -5.30
C ILE A 203 14.95 10.64 -4.08
N ILE A 204 14.56 11.14 -2.90
CA ILE A 204 15.10 10.69 -1.60
C ILE A 204 14.07 9.74 -0.98
N SER A 205 14.44 8.47 -0.83
CA SER A 205 13.51 7.35 -0.59
C SER A 205 12.51 7.61 0.56
N PHE A 206 12.98 8.04 1.75
CA PHE A 206 12.09 8.26 2.89
C PHE A 206 11.19 9.49 2.73
N TYR A 207 11.69 10.58 2.11
CA TYR A 207 10.89 11.74 1.79
C TYR A 207 9.81 11.41 0.73
N ALA A 208 10.18 10.69 -0.33
CA ALA A 208 9.25 10.28 -1.36
C ALA A 208 8.15 9.35 -0.81
N LYS A 209 8.49 8.45 0.13
CA LYS A 209 7.50 7.60 0.82
C LYS A 209 6.52 8.45 1.61
N LYS A 210 7.03 9.38 2.45
CA LYS A 210 6.19 10.30 3.23
C LYS A 210 5.31 11.15 2.33
N ALA A 211 5.84 11.68 1.22
CA ALA A 211 5.11 12.49 0.25
C ALA A 211 3.94 11.73 -0.41
N ARG A 212 4.11 10.43 -0.72
CA ARG A 212 3.02 9.58 -1.20
C ARG A 212 1.88 9.45 -0.19
N GLY A 213 2.21 9.33 1.09
CA GLY A 213 1.23 9.36 2.17
C GLY A 213 0.51 10.71 2.28
N MET A 214 1.26 11.82 2.21
CA MET A 214 0.69 13.18 2.22
C MET A 214 -0.21 13.42 1.01
N MET A 215 0.16 12.95 -0.18
CA MET A 215 -0.67 13.02 -1.37
C MET A 215 -1.97 12.20 -1.20
N SER A 216 -1.87 11.00 -0.62
CA SER A 216 -3.05 10.19 -0.32
C SER A 216 -3.99 10.93 0.65
N ARG A 217 -3.45 11.56 1.69
CA ARG A 217 -4.20 12.38 2.63
C ARG A 217 -4.87 13.57 1.96
N PHE A 218 -4.14 14.31 1.14
CA PHE A 218 -4.64 15.45 0.39
C PHE A 218 -5.84 15.06 -0.49
N VAL A 219 -5.72 13.96 -1.24
CA VAL A 219 -6.82 13.44 -2.07
C VAL A 219 -8.03 13.07 -1.21
N ILE A 220 -7.82 12.46 -0.04
CA ILE A 220 -8.90 12.04 0.86
C ILE A 220 -9.58 13.25 1.48
N GLU A 221 -8.86 14.21 2.06
CA GLU A 221 -9.43 15.37 2.75
C GLU A 221 -10.14 16.32 1.79
N GLU A 222 -9.58 16.56 0.60
CA GLU A 222 -10.14 17.45 -0.42
C GLU A 222 -11.15 16.75 -1.36
N ARG A 223 -11.42 15.44 -1.17
CA ARG A 223 -12.37 14.66 -2.00
C ARG A 223 -12.04 14.73 -3.50
N ILE A 224 -10.77 14.67 -3.85
CA ILE A 224 -10.29 14.87 -5.22
C ILE A 224 -10.62 13.65 -6.10
N ASN A 225 -11.42 13.89 -7.14
CA ASN A 225 -11.74 12.89 -8.18
C ASN A 225 -11.14 13.24 -9.54
N ASP A 226 -10.85 14.52 -9.81
CA ASP A 226 -10.19 14.97 -11.04
C ASP A 226 -8.66 14.96 -10.86
N PRO A 227 -7.89 14.22 -11.71
CA PRO A 227 -6.44 14.22 -11.68
C PRO A 227 -5.78 15.60 -11.87
N GLN A 228 -6.48 16.56 -12.49
CA GLN A 228 -5.94 17.93 -12.64
C GLN A 228 -5.81 18.64 -11.29
N ALA A 229 -6.70 18.34 -10.33
CA ALA A 229 -6.64 18.92 -8.99
C ALA A 229 -5.40 18.45 -8.19
N LEU A 230 -4.79 17.31 -8.54
CA LEU A 230 -3.54 16.85 -7.93
C LEU A 230 -2.40 17.87 -8.08
N LYS A 231 -2.42 18.70 -9.12
CA LYS A 231 -1.43 19.74 -9.36
C LYS A 231 -1.44 20.87 -8.29
N GLN A 232 -2.50 20.94 -7.49
CA GLN A 232 -2.62 21.89 -6.38
C GLN A 232 -1.93 21.40 -5.10
N PHE A 233 -1.36 20.19 -5.10
CA PHE A 233 -0.64 19.67 -3.95
C PHE A 233 0.59 20.51 -3.62
N ASP A 234 0.61 21.12 -2.43
CA ASP A 234 1.66 22.00 -1.93
C ASP A 234 2.13 21.67 -0.51
N VAL A 235 1.78 20.46 -0.02
CA VAL A 235 2.02 20.03 1.36
C VAL A 235 3.51 19.92 1.65
N GLN A 236 3.94 20.51 2.77
CA GLN A 236 5.33 20.52 3.26
C GLN A 236 6.35 21.05 2.21
N GLY A 237 5.95 22.04 1.41
CA GLY A 237 6.81 22.73 0.46
C GLY A 237 7.01 22.01 -0.89
N TYR A 238 6.31 20.89 -1.13
CA TYR A 238 6.24 20.35 -2.47
C TYR A 238 5.42 21.24 -3.39
N ARG A 239 5.81 21.35 -4.63
CA ARG A 239 5.07 22.06 -5.68
C ARG A 239 5.12 21.31 -7.00
N TYR A 240 4.04 21.36 -7.75
CA TYR A 240 3.96 20.75 -9.07
C TYR A 240 4.95 21.40 -10.03
N SER A 241 5.69 20.58 -10.78
CA SER A 241 6.61 21.04 -11.83
C SER A 241 6.04 20.78 -13.21
N VAL A 242 5.66 21.85 -13.91
CA VAL A 242 5.21 21.76 -15.30
C VAL A 242 6.32 21.23 -16.21
N GLU A 243 7.55 21.67 -15.98
CA GLU A 243 8.71 21.35 -16.83
C GLU A 243 9.11 19.86 -16.75
N GLN A 244 9.01 19.25 -15.56
CA GLN A 244 9.42 17.86 -15.35
C GLN A 244 8.26 16.86 -15.47
N SER A 245 7.02 17.34 -15.54
CA SER A 245 5.84 16.49 -15.63
C SER A 245 5.50 16.10 -17.07
N LYS A 246 4.79 15.00 -17.20
CA LYS A 246 4.12 14.52 -18.41
C LYS A 246 2.64 14.30 -18.10
N PRO A 247 1.75 14.13 -19.10
CA PRO A 247 0.31 14.00 -18.85
C PRO A 247 -0.07 12.94 -17.79
N ASP A 248 0.65 11.82 -17.75
CA ASP A 248 0.38 10.70 -16.84
C ASP A 248 1.53 10.45 -15.85
N ASN A 249 2.47 11.39 -15.73
CA ASN A 249 3.56 11.34 -14.74
C ASN A 249 3.74 12.73 -14.14
N LEU A 250 3.16 12.95 -12.96
CA LEU A 250 3.19 14.22 -12.26
C LEU A 250 4.42 14.29 -11.36
N VAL A 251 5.23 15.34 -11.52
CA VAL A 251 6.44 15.55 -10.74
C VAL A 251 6.23 16.71 -9.77
N PHE A 252 6.54 16.47 -8.51
CA PHE A 252 6.50 17.46 -7.44
C PHE A 252 7.90 17.68 -6.90
N LEU A 253 8.29 18.94 -6.78
CA LEU A 253 9.62 19.38 -6.37
C LEU A 253 9.56 20.07 -5.01
N ARG A 254 10.58 19.86 -4.18
CA ARG A 254 10.75 20.54 -2.91
C ARG A 254 12.19 21.04 -2.77
N ASP A 255 12.36 22.32 -2.43
CA ASP A 255 13.68 22.94 -2.28
C ASP A 255 14.28 22.67 -0.90
N HIS A 256 13.45 22.77 0.14
CA HIS A 256 13.88 22.58 1.53
C HIS A 256 12.94 21.58 2.23
N ALA A 257 13.52 20.49 2.74
CA ALA A 257 12.77 19.60 3.60
C ALA A 257 12.44 20.35 4.92
N PRO A 258 11.25 20.15 5.52
CA PRO A 258 10.98 20.67 6.85
C PRO A 258 11.95 20.05 7.86
N GLU A 259 12.34 20.85 8.84
CA GLU A 259 13.20 20.44 9.95
C GLU A 259 12.56 19.33 10.81
#